data_a20d51245003e50ca9b6449039d7caf0
#
_entry.id   a20d51245003e50ca9b6449039d7caf0
#
_cell.length_a   1.000
_cell.length_b   1.000
_cell.length_c   1.000
_cell.angle_alpha   90.00
_cell.angle_beta   90.00
_cell.angle_gamma   90.00
#
_symmetry.space_group_name_H-M   'P 1'
#
loop_
_entity.id
_entity.type
_entity.pdbx_description
1 polymer ?
#
loop_
_entity_poly.entity_id
_entity_poly.type
_entity_poly.pdbx_seq_one_letter_code
_entity_poly.pdbx_strand_id
1 'polypeptide(L)'
;NMKSDALIVEMNYMRRRIILLHTEMNRHDMKYFDKARQAAMVSDFHKTHIGCVAVYQGGIIGIGCNCNKTHPTQNFYNRYRKQNEKLLPKLHAEINCLNSIRHLSINFSKVKLYIYRIRKDQPFGLSRPCPSCMAAIKDLGIRDIYYTTNDGYVQERISGFTK
;
A
#
# COMPACT_ATOMS: atom_id res chain seq x y z
N ASN A 1 -3.50 11.72 -33.02
CA ASN A 1 -2.80 10.47 -33.39
C ASN A 1 -2.77 9.55 -32.17
N MET A 2 -3.54 8.44 -32.22
CA MET A 2 -3.73 7.50 -31.09
C MET A 2 -2.42 7.01 -30.46
N LYS A 3 -1.34 6.91 -31.23
CA LYS A 3 -0.02 6.51 -30.70
C LYS A 3 0.65 7.61 -29.87
N SER A 4 0.46 8.89 -30.20
CA SER A 4 1.00 10.00 -29.42
C SER A 4 0.21 10.22 -28.13
N ASP A 5 -1.10 10.01 -28.16
CA ASP A 5 -1.95 10.16 -26.97
C ASP A 5 -1.71 9.04 -25.97
N ALA A 6 -1.50 7.80 -26.43
CA ALA A 6 -1.11 6.68 -25.58
C ALA A 6 0.26 6.92 -24.92
N LEU A 7 1.23 7.48 -25.67
CA LEU A 7 2.56 7.80 -25.13
C LEU A 7 2.49 8.91 -24.08
N ILE A 8 1.64 9.93 -24.27
CA ILE A 8 1.45 11.02 -23.32
C ILE A 8 0.77 10.51 -22.03
N VAL A 9 -0.21 9.63 -22.17
CA VAL A 9 -0.87 8.99 -21.00
C VAL A 9 0.12 8.12 -20.24
N GLU A 10 0.95 7.34 -20.94
CA GLU A 10 1.97 6.48 -20.35
C GLU A 10 3.07 7.32 -19.67
N MET A 11 3.53 8.41 -20.29
CA MET A 11 4.48 9.35 -19.67
C MET A 11 3.90 10.06 -18.46
N ASN A 12 2.62 10.44 -18.48
CA ASN A 12 1.94 11.04 -17.33
C ASN A 12 1.72 10.04 -16.20
N TYR A 13 1.51 8.78 -16.52
CA TYR A 13 1.42 7.69 -15.55
C TYR A 13 2.78 7.41 -14.91
N MET A 14 3.86 7.41 -15.71
CA MET A 14 5.25 7.22 -15.25
C MET A 14 5.74 8.37 -14.36
N ARG A 15 5.29 9.60 -14.57
CA ARG A 15 5.65 10.77 -13.75
C ARG A 15 5.14 10.69 -12.30
N ARG A 16 4.17 9.81 -12.02
CA ARG A 16 3.58 9.63 -10.69
C ARG A 16 4.22 8.50 -9.89
N ARG A 17 5.03 7.68 -10.56
CA ARG A 17 5.73 6.55 -9.95
C ARG A 17 7.23 6.71 -10.14
N ILE A 18 7.93 6.74 -9.04
CA ILE A 18 9.37 6.62 -9.04
C ILE A 18 9.68 5.16 -8.75
N ILE A 19 10.17 4.44 -9.77
CA ILE A 19 10.64 3.06 -9.61
C ILE A 19 12.06 3.14 -9.12
N LEU A 20 12.28 2.69 -7.89
CA LEU A 20 13.60 2.62 -7.29
C LEU A 20 14.08 1.18 -7.31
N LEU A 21 15.26 0.96 -7.87
CA LEU A 21 15.94 -0.32 -7.75
C LEU A 21 16.36 -0.53 -6.28
N HIS A 22 16.53 -1.78 -5.87
CA HIS A 22 16.92 -2.11 -4.50
C HIS A 22 18.16 -1.32 -4.03
N THR A 23 19.10 -1.08 -4.95
CA THR A 23 20.33 -0.30 -4.70
C THR A 23 20.09 1.21 -4.58
N GLU A 24 18.97 1.73 -5.07
CA GLU A 24 18.61 3.15 -5.09
C GLU A 24 17.73 3.55 -3.89
N MET A 25 17.13 2.56 -3.23
CA MET A 25 16.33 2.78 -2.03
C MET A 25 17.21 3.22 -0.88
N ASN A 26 16.89 4.33 -0.24
CA ASN A 26 17.69 4.82 0.86
C ASN A 26 17.57 3.92 2.10
N ARG A 27 18.51 4.07 3.03
CA ARG A 27 18.61 3.23 4.24
C ARG A 27 17.35 3.32 5.12
N HIS A 28 16.73 4.49 5.21
CA HIS A 28 15.51 4.68 6.01
C HIS A 28 14.33 3.95 5.39
N ASP A 29 14.15 4.06 4.08
CA ASP A 29 13.09 3.35 3.38
C ASP A 29 13.27 1.83 3.50
N MET A 30 14.49 1.34 3.37
CA MET A 30 14.79 -0.10 3.53
C MET A 30 14.48 -0.59 4.94
N LYS A 31 14.73 0.20 5.97
CA LYS A 31 14.37 -0.10 7.35
C LYS A 31 12.86 -0.28 7.52
N TYR A 32 12.06 0.62 6.92
CA TYR A 32 10.61 0.54 7.00
C TYR A 32 10.05 -0.60 6.17
N PHE A 33 10.61 -0.87 5.00
CA PHE A 33 10.27 -2.06 4.22
C PHE A 33 10.59 -3.36 4.97
N ASP A 34 11.69 -3.42 5.70
CA ASP A 34 12.03 -4.58 6.52
C ASP A 34 11.00 -4.78 7.64
N LYS A 35 10.53 -3.71 8.27
CA LYS A 35 9.44 -3.79 9.25
C LYS A 35 8.13 -4.25 8.64
N ALA A 36 7.81 -3.80 7.44
CA ALA A 36 6.62 -4.27 6.70
C ALA A 36 6.76 -5.77 6.36
N ARG A 37 7.94 -6.23 5.98
CA ARG A 37 8.24 -7.64 5.74
C ARG A 37 8.04 -8.47 7.02
N GLN A 38 8.54 -8.00 8.17
CA GLN A 38 8.33 -8.66 9.45
C GLN A 38 6.84 -8.76 9.81
N ALA A 39 6.06 -7.70 9.56
CA ALA A 39 4.61 -7.72 9.74
C ALA A 39 3.94 -8.76 8.82
N ALA A 40 4.38 -8.85 7.57
CA ALA A 40 3.87 -9.87 6.63
C ALA A 40 4.12 -11.30 7.12
N MET A 41 5.24 -11.54 7.79
CA MET A 41 5.60 -12.88 8.30
C MET A 41 4.62 -13.41 9.35
N VAL A 42 3.90 -12.55 10.07
CA VAL A 42 2.92 -12.96 11.08
C VAL A 42 1.50 -13.05 10.54
N SER A 43 1.29 -12.83 9.24
CA SER A 43 -0.01 -13.01 8.60
C SER A 43 -0.49 -14.46 8.69
N ASP A 44 -1.71 -14.66 9.11
CA ASP A 44 -2.37 -15.97 9.16
C ASP A 44 -3.16 -16.29 7.87
N PHE A 45 -3.13 -15.41 6.89
CA PHE A 45 -3.82 -15.63 5.63
C PHE A 45 -3.06 -16.65 4.77
N HIS A 46 -3.76 -17.69 4.29
CA HIS A 46 -3.10 -18.86 3.69
C HIS A 46 -2.54 -18.64 2.28
N LYS A 47 -3.07 -17.67 1.52
CA LYS A 47 -2.69 -17.45 0.10
C LYS A 47 -1.58 -16.43 -0.06
N THR A 48 -1.66 -15.32 0.67
CA THR A 48 -0.73 -14.19 0.52
C THR A 48 -0.37 -13.64 1.88
N HIS A 49 0.87 -13.18 2.02
CA HIS A 49 1.36 -12.56 3.24
C HIS A 49 1.79 -11.13 2.92
N ILE A 50 1.04 -10.16 3.43
CA ILE A 50 1.28 -8.74 3.20
C ILE A 50 1.37 -8.03 4.54
N GLY A 51 2.34 -7.14 4.66
CA GLY A 51 2.52 -6.25 5.80
C GLY A 51 2.48 -4.79 5.38
N CYS A 52 1.98 -3.94 6.27
CA CYS A 52 1.91 -2.50 6.07
C CYS A 52 2.40 -1.78 7.32
N VAL A 53 3.25 -0.78 7.12
CA VAL A 53 3.80 0.07 8.18
C VAL A 53 3.50 1.52 7.86
N ALA A 54 2.96 2.26 8.84
CA ALA A 54 2.74 3.69 8.74
C ALA A 54 3.83 4.44 9.49
N VAL A 55 4.43 5.42 8.82
CA VAL A 55 5.55 6.22 9.34
C VAL A 55 5.16 7.69 9.35
N TYR A 56 5.43 8.36 10.46
CA TYR A 56 5.20 9.78 10.64
C TYR A 56 6.38 10.41 11.38
N GLN A 57 6.96 11.46 10.80
CA GLN A 57 8.13 12.15 11.37
C GLN A 57 9.29 11.20 11.74
N GLY A 58 9.55 10.21 10.89
CA GLY A 58 10.62 9.23 11.10
C GLY A 58 10.30 8.12 12.08
N GLY A 59 9.13 8.15 12.74
CA GLY A 59 8.68 7.11 13.68
C GLY A 59 7.59 6.23 13.12
N ILE A 60 7.61 4.95 13.47
CA ILE A 60 6.54 4.01 13.13
C ILE A 60 5.36 4.27 14.07
N ILE A 61 4.20 4.60 13.52
CA ILE A 61 2.98 4.89 14.27
C ILE A 61 1.90 3.81 14.13
N GLY A 62 2.02 2.91 13.17
CA GLY A 62 1.08 1.82 12.97
C GLY A 62 1.69 0.69 12.17
N ILE A 63 1.23 -0.53 12.45
CA ILE A 63 1.64 -1.75 11.76
C ILE A 63 0.39 -2.60 11.54
N GLY A 64 0.29 -3.24 10.39
CA GLY A 64 -0.77 -4.19 10.11
C GLY A 64 -0.31 -5.29 9.17
N CYS A 65 -0.96 -6.42 9.23
CA CYS A 65 -0.81 -7.49 8.25
C CYS A 65 -2.21 -7.93 7.79
N ASN A 66 -2.28 -8.56 6.63
CA ASN A 66 -3.53 -9.18 6.20
C ASN A 66 -3.83 -10.39 7.10
N CYS A 67 -5.10 -10.60 7.38
CA CYS A 67 -5.50 -11.69 8.26
C CYS A 67 -6.82 -12.33 7.84
N ASN A 68 -7.06 -13.53 8.37
CA ASN A 68 -8.23 -14.33 8.04
C ASN A 68 -9.49 -13.91 8.81
N LYS A 69 -9.50 -12.69 9.33
CA LYS A 69 -10.65 -12.08 10.01
C LYS A 69 -11.40 -11.15 9.08
N THR A 70 -12.69 -11.01 9.29
CA THR A 70 -13.51 -9.98 8.67
C THR A 70 -13.48 -8.71 9.52
N HIS A 71 -13.66 -7.56 8.89
CA HIS A 71 -13.74 -6.29 9.61
C HIS A 71 -14.73 -5.34 8.91
N PRO A 72 -15.57 -4.60 9.66
CA PRO A 72 -16.55 -3.69 9.08
C PRO A 72 -15.94 -2.63 8.16
N THR A 73 -14.76 -2.11 8.49
CA THR A 73 -14.05 -1.12 7.65
C THR A 73 -13.67 -1.73 6.30
N GLN A 74 -13.17 -2.96 6.27
CA GLN A 74 -12.85 -3.66 5.03
C GLN A 74 -14.10 -3.86 4.18
N ASN A 75 -15.18 -4.28 4.81
CA ASN A 75 -16.47 -4.50 4.13
C ASN A 75 -17.00 -3.18 3.52
N PHE A 76 -16.88 -2.08 4.25
CA PHE A 76 -17.26 -0.76 3.75
C PHE A 76 -16.48 -0.38 2.48
N TYR A 77 -15.14 -0.49 2.50
CA TYR A 77 -14.29 -0.11 1.36
C TYR A 77 -14.32 -1.09 0.20
N ASN A 78 -14.79 -2.32 0.40
CA ASN A 78 -14.95 -3.29 -0.69
C ASN A 78 -15.94 -2.84 -1.76
N ARG A 79 -16.79 -1.83 -1.48
CA ARG A 79 -17.65 -1.18 -2.49
C ARG A 79 -16.88 -0.59 -3.68
N TYR A 80 -15.60 -0.26 -3.50
CA TYR A 80 -14.74 0.31 -4.55
C TYR A 80 -14.11 -0.75 -5.44
N ARG A 81 -14.31 -2.03 -5.15
CA ARG A 81 -13.86 -3.14 -5.99
C ARG A 81 -14.93 -3.50 -7.01
N LYS A 82 -14.52 -4.14 -8.11
CA LYS A 82 -15.46 -4.58 -9.16
C LYS A 82 -16.40 -5.65 -8.63
N GLN A 83 -17.68 -5.52 -8.96
CA GLN A 83 -18.74 -6.43 -8.47
C GLN A 83 -18.57 -7.90 -8.86
N ASN A 84 -17.81 -8.19 -9.93
CA ASN A 84 -17.59 -9.54 -10.44
C ASN A 84 -16.52 -10.34 -9.66
N GLU A 85 -15.80 -9.69 -8.77
CA GLU A 85 -14.81 -10.37 -7.95
C GLU A 85 -15.52 -11.05 -6.77
N LYS A 86 -15.24 -12.33 -6.56
CA LYS A 86 -15.65 -13.02 -5.32
C LYS A 86 -14.89 -12.38 -4.16
N LEU A 87 -15.49 -11.38 -3.56
CA LEU A 87 -14.89 -10.63 -2.47
C LEU A 87 -15.07 -11.38 -1.16
N LEU A 88 -13.99 -11.96 -0.69
CA LEU A 88 -13.91 -12.35 0.71
C LEU A 88 -13.64 -11.08 1.51
N PRO A 89 -14.50 -10.72 2.50
CA PRO A 89 -14.31 -9.51 3.30
C PRO A 89 -13.20 -9.67 4.34
N LYS A 90 -12.12 -10.31 3.95
CA LYS A 90 -10.95 -10.52 4.80
C LYS A 90 -10.14 -9.24 4.91
N LEU A 91 -9.63 -8.96 6.09
CA LEU A 91 -8.92 -7.73 6.40
C LEU A 91 -7.58 -7.65 5.66
N HIS A 92 -7.40 -6.60 4.87
CA HIS A 92 -6.14 -6.31 4.21
C HIS A 92 -5.16 -5.62 5.16
N ALA A 93 -3.87 -5.75 4.86
CA ALA A 93 -2.80 -5.19 5.69
C ALA A 93 -2.92 -3.68 5.84
N GLU A 94 -3.24 -2.99 4.75
CA GLU A 94 -3.35 -1.53 4.71
C GLU A 94 -4.50 -1.05 5.61
N ILE A 95 -5.69 -1.62 5.47
CA ILE A 95 -6.84 -1.24 6.30
C ILE A 95 -6.59 -1.59 7.77
N ASN A 96 -5.96 -2.72 8.06
CA ASN A 96 -5.56 -3.08 9.42
C ASN A 96 -4.60 -2.03 10.00
N CYS A 97 -3.60 -1.61 9.25
CA CYS A 97 -2.68 -0.55 9.64
C CYS A 97 -3.41 0.79 9.88
N LEU A 98 -4.26 1.20 8.93
CA LEU A 98 -5.01 2.46 9.03
C LEU A 98 -5.96 2.47 10.23
N ASN A 99 -6.59 1.35 10.56
CA ASN A 99 -7.47 1.25 11.73
C ASN A 99 -6.72 1.52 13.04
N SER A 100 -5.43 1.24 13.10
CA SER A 100 -4.62 1.50 14.29
C SER A 100 -4.23 2.98 14.46
N ILE A 101 -4.31 3.79 13.40
CA ILE A 101 -3.83 5.18 13.42
C ILE A 101 -4.92 6.23 13.15
N ARG A 102 -6.08 5.84 12.63
CA ARG A 102 -7.12 6.80 12.20
C ARG A 102 -7.62 7.72 13.30
N HIS A 103 -7.50 7.32 14.56
CA HIS A 103 -7.91 8.09 15.73
C HIS A 103 -6.88 9.15 16.13
N LEU A 104 -5.69 9.16 15.54
CA LEU A 104 -4.64 10.11 15.88
C LEU A 104 -4.93 11.50 15.31
N SER A 105 -4.62 12.54 16.09
CA SER A 105 -4.73 13.95 15.66
C SER A 105 -3.41 14.39 15.03
N ILE A 106 -3.16 13.94 13.79
CA ILE A 106 -1.94 14.24 13.05
C ILE A 106 -2.27 14.68 11.62
N ASN A 107 -1.29 15.27 10.95
CA ASN A 107 -1.41 15.59 9.53
C ASN A 107 -1.10 14.34 8.69
N PHE A 108 -2.13 13.61 8.29
CA PHE A 108 -1.99 12.38 7.51
C PHE A 108 -1.35 12.60 6.14
N SER A 109 -1.34 13.83 5.60
CA SER A 109 -0.62 14.11 4.35
C SER A 109 0.91 13.94 4.48
N LYS A 110 1.43 13.89 5.69
CA LYS A 110 2.84 13.64 6.01
C LYS A 110 3.13 12.20 6.43
N VAL A 111 2.12 11.36 6.50
CA VAL A 111 2.28 9.92 6.75
C VAL A 111 2.74 9.22 5.48
N LYS A 112 3.71 8.32 5.62
CA LYS A 112 4.16 7.42 4.56
C LYS A 112 3.75 6.00 4.89
N LEU A 113 3.21 5.28 3.92
CA LEU A 113 2.90 3.85 4.06
C LEU A 113 3.94 3.03 3.32
N TYR A 114 4.41 1.97 3.97
CA TYR A 114 5.32 0.98 3.39
C TYR A 114 4.62 -0.36 3.38
N ILE A 115 4.48 -0.97 2.21
CA ILE A 115 3.71 -2.19 2.00
C ILE A 115 4.61 -3.23 1.35
N TYR A 116 4.65 -4.42 1.95
CA TYR A 116 5.52 -5.52 1.52
C TYR A 116 4.70 -6.79 1.34
N ARG A 117 4.88 -7.45 0.19
CA ARG A 117 4.32 -8.78 -0.06
C ARG A 117 5.43 -9.79 -0.14
N ILE A 118 5.34 -10.83 0.70
CA ILE A 118 6.24 -11.98 0.66
C ILE A 118 5.73 -12.98 -0.38
N ARG A 119 6.65 -13.51 -1.20
CA ARG A 119 6.41 -14.63 -2.10
C ARG A 119 7.32 -15.79 -1.77
N LYS A 120 6.86 -17.02 -2.07
CA LYS A 120 7.64 -18.23 -1.83
C LYS A 120 8.75 -18.42 -2.87
N ASP A 121 8.51 -17.98 -4.10
CA ASP A 121 9.33 -18.22 -5.29
C ASP A 121 10.21 -17.04 -5.69
N GLN A 122 10.00 -15.88 -5.08
CA GLN A 122 10.70 -14.63 -5.36
C GLN A 122 10.93 -13.85 -4.06
N PRO A 123 11.92 -12.93 -4.01
CA PRO A 123 12.16 -12.12 -2.81
C PRO A 123 10.92 -11.35 -2.35
N PHE A 124 10.11 -10.83 -3.29
CA PHE A 124 8.91 -10.07 -3.00
C PHE A 124 7.94 -10.08 -4.17
N GLY A 125 6.68 -9.74 -3.93
CA GLY A 125 5.63 -9.65 -4.92
C GLY A 125 4.97 -8.28 -4.99
N LEU A 126 4.05 -8.12 -5.94
CA LEU A 126 3.29 -6.88 -6.12
C LEU A 126 2.38 -6.63 -4.94
N SER A 127 2.59 -5.51 -4.26
CA SER A 127 1.81 -5.08 -3.09
C SER A 127 1.16 -3.71 -3.25
N ARG A 128 1.00 -3.21 -4.48
CA ARG A 128 0.25 -1.97 -4.69
C ARG A 128 -1.17 -2.11 -4.12
N PRO A 129 -1.65 -1.14 -3.33
CA PRO A 129 -2.99 -1.23 -2.75
C PRO A 129 -4.07 -1.47 -3.79
N CYS A 130 -5.01 -2.37 -3.49
CA CYS A 130 -6.19 -2.58 -4.30
C CYS A 130 -7.12 -1.35 -4.25
N PRO A 131 -8.15 -1.25 -5.12
CA PRO A 131 -9.06 -0.09 -5.10
C PRO A 131 -9.71 0.17 -3.75
N SER A 132 -10.06 -0.86 -2.97
CA SER A 132 -10.60 -0.72 -1.61
C SER A 132 -9.61 -0.03 -0.67
N CYS A 133 -8.39 -0.54 -0.61
CA CYS A 133 -7.33 0.02 0.24
C CYS A 133 -6.92 1.41 -0.22
N MET A 134 -6.85 1.64 -1.53
CA MET A 134 -6.52 2.94 -2.08
C MET A 134 -7.57 4.00 -1.69
N ALA A 135 -8.86 3.65 -1.71
CA ALA A 135 -9.92 4.54 -1.26
C ALA A 135 -9.78 4.87 0.24
N ALA A 136 -9.49 3.89 1.08
CA ALA A 136 -9.27 4.09 2.51
C ALA A 136 -8.05 4.98 2.79
N ILE A 137 -6.96 4.79 2.07
CA ILE A 137 -5.74 5.60 2.18
C ILE A 137 -6.03 7.06 1.82
N LYS A 138 -6.75 7.28 0.71
CA LYS A 138 -7.15 8.62 0.26
C LYS A 138 -8.08 9.33 1.25
N ASP A 139 -9.07 8.61 1.77
CA ASP A 139 -10.04 9.17 2.72
C ASP A 139 -9.35 9.67 3.99
N LEU A 140 -8.30 8.99 4.43
CA LEU A 140 -7.52 9.43 5.59
C LEU A 140 -6.61 10.62 5.29
N GLY A 141 -6.29 10.87 4.02
CA GLY A 141 -5.46 11.98 3.56
C GLY A 141 -4.00 11.62 3.32
N ILE A 142 -3.65 10.35 3.33
CA ILE A 142 -2.28 9.88 3.04
C ILE A 142 -2.00 9.99 1.54
N ARG A 143 -0.86 10.55 1.17
CA ARG A 143 -0.48 10.84 -0.22
C ARG A 143 0.70 10.02 -0.71
N ASP A 144 1.61 9.65 0.16
CA ASP A 144 2.86 8.97 -0.20
C ASP A 144 2.81 7.51 0.22
N ILE A 145 2.92 6.62 -0.75
CA ILE A 145 2.97 5.17 -0.52
C ILE A 145 4.22 4.57 -1.15
N TYR A 146 4.73 3.56 -0.50
CA TYR A 146 5.87 2.76 -0.92
C TYR A 146 5.44 1.30 -0.92
N TYR A 147 5.69 0.58 -1.99
CA TYR A 147 5.30 -0.83 -2.07
C TYR A 147 6.27 -1.66 -2.89
N THR A 148 6.23 -2.96 -2.67
CA THR A 148 6.99 -3.91 -3.47
C THR A 148 6.29 -4.22 -4.78
N THR A 149 7.08 -4.54 -5.81
CA THR A 149 6.64 -5.13 -7.07
C THR A 149 7.41 -6.44 -7.27
N ASN A 150 7.14 -7.14 -8.37
CA ASN A 150 7.92 -8.34 -8.71
C ASN A 150 9.39 -8.01 -9.04
N ASP A 151 9.68 -6.75 -9.39
CA ASP A 151 10.99 -6.31 -9.88
C ASP A 151 11.74 -5.40 -8.90
N GLY A 152 11.10 -4.95 -7.84
CA GLY A 152 11.74 -4.05 -6.88
C GLY A 152 10.76 -3.24 -6.06
N TYR A 153 11.18 -2.04 -5.69
CA TYR A 153 10.45 -1.12 -4.83
C TYR A 153 9.93 0.06 -5.64
N VAL A 154 8.75 0.54 -5.29
CA VAL A 154 8.12 1.70 -5.93
C VAL A 154 7.73 2.72 -4.86
N GLN A 155 8.03 3.98 -5.13
CA GLN A 155 7.44 5.12 -4.45
C GLN A 155 6.37 5.73 -5.36
N GLU A 156 5.16 5.89 -4.84
CA GLU A 156 4.05 6.48 -5.58
C GLU A 156 3.42 7.61 -4.77
N ARG A 157 3.23 8.76 -5.42
CA ARG A 157 2.39 9.82 -4.85
C ARG A 157 0.99 9.69 -5.39
N ILE A 158 0.03 9.49 -4.50
CA ILE A 158 -1.38 9.31 -4.86
C ILE A 158 -1.95 10.65 -5.36
N SER A 159 -2.67 10.60 -6.48
CA SER A 159 -3.36 11.74 -7.07
C SER A 159 -4.87 11.68 -6.82
N GLY A 160 -5.57 12.77 -7.16
CA GLY A 160 -7.02 12.83 -7.07
C GLY A 160 -7.53 13.36 -5.73
N PHE A 161 -6.68 14.04 -4.95
CA PHE A 161 -7.13 14.83 -3.82
C PHE A 161 -7.74 16.12 -4.33
N THR A 162 -9.02 16.31 -4.06
CA THR A 162 -9.69 17.61 -4.23
C THR A 162 -9.31 18.52 -3.06
N LYS A 163 -9.16 19.79 -3.36
CA LYS A 163 -8.93 20.81 -2.33
C LYS A 163 -10.15 20.95 -1.42
#